data_215b135e0c3421bd622e59c05b48dfd1
#
_entry.id   215b135e0c3421bd622e59c05b48dfd1
#
_cell.length_a   1.000
_cell.length_b   1.000
_cell.length_c   1.000
_cell.angle_alpha   90.00
_cell.angle_beta   90.00
_cell.angle_gamma   90.00
#
_symmetry.space_group_name_H-M   'P 1'
#
loop_
_entity.id
_entity.type
_entity.pdbx_description
1 polymer ?
#
loop_
_entity_poly.entity_id
_entity_poly.type
_entity_poly.pdbx_seq_one_letter_code
_entity_poly.pdbx_strand_id
1 'polypeptide(L)'
;MKVYSVLCLAALSLAFAACGAKADHELTEAIEKELYAEGDSTIYGLACDGCTDTIVVFLRSPYEGNDPDTLNILEASRLHRVFGVPRIGDKLALVRNAQDSTKADIVIVTEDFQAQWCYKVLPTLRRHAGMDHGMPTAQLSVQLDSLRKLLATEHEYGFQIKAEGVATPIGIRHRNQEAANEQLVEYPEGKRYREWRIFNGRLILTETGIDSLGNIYQKGSDTAEFVALTPDTLVLRFADGLRGFYRKAEEPKDETEAQKKEEK
;
A
#
# COMPACT_ATOMS: atom_id res chain seq x y z
N MET A 1 13.42 -58.96 -27.65
CA MET A 1 13.72 -58.05 -26.52
C MET A 1 13.93 -56.56 -26.86
N LYS A 2 13.99 -56.11 -28.10
CA LYS A 2 14.22 -54.69 -28.47
C LYS A 2 12.93 -53.84 -28.64
N VAL A 3 11.79 -54.46 -28.80
CA VAL A 3 10.52 -53.75 -29.04
C VAL A 3 9.88 -53.20 -27.75
N TYR A 4 10.05 -53.89 -26.62
CA TYR A 4 9.52 -53.46 -25.33
C TYR A 4 10.25 -52.26 -24.73
N SER A 5 11.53 -52.07 -25.08
CA SER A 5 12.34 -50.95 -24.59
C SER A 5 11.92 -49.61 -25.21
N VAL A 6 11.44 -49.62 -26.44
CA VAL A 6 10.99 -48.40 -27.17
C VAL A 6 9.60 -47.97 -26.68
N LEU A 7 8.73 -48.93 -26.37
CA LEU A 7 7.40 -48.64 -25.82
C LEU A 7 7.43 -48.04 -24.40
N CYS A 8 8.38 -48.48 -23.57
CA CYS A 8 8.55 -47.89 -22.23
C CYS A 8 9.11 -46.46 -22.27
N LEU A 9 9.99 -46.15 -23.22
CA LEU A 9 10.50 -44.78 -23.39
C LEU A 9 9.43 -43.80 -23.90
N ALA A 10 8.53 -44.25 -24.79
CA ALA A 10 7.43 -43.43 -25.28
C ALA A 10 6.34 -43.21 -24.22
N ALA A 11 6.11 -44.16 -23.33
CA ALA A 11 5.18 -43.99 -22.21
C ALA A 11 5.74 -43.04 -21.11
N LEU A 12 7.05 -43.00 -20.91
CA LEU A 12 7.66 -42.11 -19.95
C LEU A 12 7.68 -40.65 -20.40
N SER A 13 7.82 -40.40 -21.71
CA SER A 13 7.76 -39.02 -22.25
C SER A 13 6.37 -38.41 -22.24
N LEU A 14 5.30 -39.19 -22.32
CA LEU A 14 3.92 -38.72 -22.20
C LEU A 14 3.52 -38.37 -20.74
N ALA A 15 4.16 -38.99 -19.75
CA ALA A 15 3.87 -38.70 -18.34
C ALA A 15 4.47 -37.34 -17.88
N PHE A 16 5.56 -36.88 -18.49
CA PHE A 16 6.15 -35.57 -18.17
C PHE A 16 5.40 -34.38 -18.78
N ALA A 17 4.71 -34.57 -19.90
CA ALA A 17 3.93 -33.50 -20.52
C ALA A 17 2.60 -33.22 -19.79
N ALA A 18 2.06 -34.18 -19.02
CA ALA A 18 0.81 -34.00 -18.29
C ALA A 18 0.94 -33.33 -16.91
N CYS A 19 2.14 -33.32 -16.33
CA CYS A 19 2.37 -32.69 -15.03
C CYS A 19 2.58 -31.17 -15.12
N GLY A 20 3.15 -30.66 -16.21
CA GLY A 20 3.40 -29.21 -16.37
C GLY A 20 2.09 -28.42 -16.47
N ALA A 21 1.15 -28.86 -17.32
CA ALA A 21 -0.10 -28.15 -17.55
C ALA A 21 -1.04 -28.08 -16.32
N LYS A 22 -0.99 -29.07 -15.42
CA LYS A 22 -1.77 -29.03 -14.18
C LYS A 22 -1.17 -28.08 -13.12
N ALA A 23 0.15 -28.08 -13.01
CA ALA A 23 0.82 -27.21 -12.05
C ALA A 23 0.66 -25.72 -12.42
N ASP A 24 0.72 -25.40 -13.70
CA ASP A 24 0.52 -24.04 -14.19
C ASP A 24 -0.94 -23.58 -13.99
N HIS A 25 -1.91 -24.46 -14.18
CA HIS A 25 -3.34 -24.16 -13.97
C HIS A 25 -3.66 -23.97 -12.47
N GLU A 26 -3.14 -24.83 -11.60
CA GLU A 26 -3.32 -24.68 -10.14
C GLU A 26 -2.66 -23.40 -9.60
N LEU A 27 -1.49 -23.02 -10.14
CA LEU A 27 -0.81 -21.78 -9.78
C LEU A 27 -1.61 -20.56 -10.24
N THR A 28 -2.17 -20.61 -11.45
CA THR A 28 -3.00 -19.53 -12.00
C THR A 28 -4.29 -19.37 -11.21
N GLU A 29 -4.98 -20.46 -10.87
CA GLU A 29 -6.19 -20.44 -10.01
C GLU A 29 -5.89 -19.94 -8.59
N ALA A 30 -4.73 -20.29 -8.02
CA ALA A 30 -4.31 -19.79 -6.71
C ALA A 30 -4.03 -18.29 -6.74
N ILE A 31 -3.36 -17.80 -7.79
CA ILE A 31 -3.08 -16.37 -8.01
C ILE A 31 -4.38 -15.60 -8.25
N GLU A 32 -5.31 -16.13 -9.04
CA GLU A 32 -6.63 -15.51 -9.23
C GLU A 32 -7.44 -15.44 -7.93
N LYS A 33 -7.44 -16.50 -7.14
CA LYS A 33 -8.14 -16.56 -5.86
C LYS A 33 -7.53 -15.60 -4.81
N GLU A 34 -6.24 -15.34 -4.90
CA GLU A 34 -5.53 -14.38 -4.03
C GLU A 34 -5.74 -12.93 -4.50
N LEU A 35 -5.81 -12.71 -5.82
CA LEU A 35 -6.08 -11.40 -6.43
C LEU A 35 -7.55 -10.97 -6.30
N TYR A 36 -8.50 -11.90 -6.41
CA TYR A 36 -9.94 -11.63 -6.36
C TYR A 36 -10.54 -12.15 -5.07
N ALA A 37 -10.48 -11.36 -4.01
CA ALA A 37 -11.20 -11.67 -2.78
C ALA A 37 -12.70 -11.77 -3.10
N GLU A 38 -13.38 -12.71 -2.46
CA GLU A 38 -14.83 -12.93 -2.66
C GLU A 38 -15.59 -11.60 -2.46
N GLY A 39 -16.38 -11.21 -3.48
CA GLY A 39 -17.11 -9.94 -3.51
C GLY A 39 -16.30 -8.74 -4.00
N ASP A 40 -15.05 -8.91 -4.47
CA ASP A 40 -14.29 -7.84 -5.10
C ASP A 40 -14.70 -7.68 -6.57
N SER A 41 -15.14 -6.49 -6.93
CA SER A 41 -15.46 -6.08 -8.31
C SER A 41 -14.31 -5.37 -9.01
N THR A 42 -13.15 -5.26 -8.36
CA THR A 42 -11.97 -4.60 -8.92
C THR A 42 -11.38 -5.45 -10.04
N ILE A 43 -11.14 -4.84 -11.19
CA ILE A 43 -10.47 -5.47 -12.33
C ILE A 43 -9.04 -4.97 -12.34
N TYR A 44 -8.09 -5.89 -12.41
CA TYR A 44 -6.67 -5.58 -12.54
C TYR A 44 -6.21 -5.74 -13.97
N GLY A 45 -5.32 -4.86 -14.43
CA GLY A 45 -4.78 -4.92 -15.77
C GLY A 45 -3.55 -4.04 -15.94
N LEU A 46 -2.95 -4.09 -17.13
CA LEU A 46 -1.86 -3.23 -17.56
C LEU A 46 -2.38 -2.20 -18.55
N ALA A 47 -2.06 -0.93 -18.36
CA ALA A 47 -2.37 0.14 -19.29
C ALA A 47 -1.66 -0.11 -20.65
N CYS A 48 -2.42 0.00 -21.72
CA CYS A 48 -1.93 -0.09 -23.09
C CYS A 48 -1.84 1.29 -23.73
N ASP A 49 -1.33 1.33 -24.96
CA ASP A 49 -1.38 2.53 -25.78
C ASP A 49 -2.82 2.94 -26.09
N GLY A 50 -3.06 4.26 -26.19
CA GLY A 50 -4.38 4.82 -26.47
C GLY A 50 -5.17 5.28 -25.23
N CYS A 51 -4.59 5.22 -24.02
CA CYS A 51 -5.18 5.85 -22.85
C CYS A 51 -5.24 7.38 -23.01
N THR A 52 -6.40 7.96 -22.66
CA THR A 52 -6.66 9.41 -22.67
C THR A 52 -7.41 9.80 -21.39
N ASP A 53 -7.82 11.06 -21.28
CA ASP A 53 -8.70 11.56 -20.20
C ASP A 53 -10.16 11.04 -20.32
N THR A 54 -10.53 10.40 -21.42
CA THR A 54 -11.89 9.92 -21.71
C THR A 54 -12.00 8.41 -21.87
N ILE A 55 -10.88 7.72 -22.18
CA ILE A 55 -10.83 6.27 -22.36
C ILE A 55 -9.58 5.70 -21.71
N VAL A 56 -9.72 4.51 -21.16
CA VAL A 56 -8.61 3.67 -20.74
C VAL A 56 -8.59 2.40 -21.58
N VAL A 57 -7.42 2.08 -22.14
CA VAL A 57 -7.14 0.84 -22.86
C VAL A 57 -6.22 0.00 -21.97
N PHE A 58 -6.61 -1.23 -21.68
CA PHE A 58 -5.85 -2.06 -20.76
C PHE A 58 -5.94 -3.54 -21.11
N LEU A 59 -4.88 -4.27 -20.79
CA LEU A 59 -4.83 -5.71 -20.88
C LEU A 59 -5.18 -6.31 -19.52
N ARG A 60 -6.28 -7.05 -19.46
CA ARG A 60 -6.78 -7.65 -18.21
C ARG A 60 -5.85 -8.76 -17.71
N SER A 61 -5.66 -8.83 -16.41
CA SER A 61 -4.98 -9.97 -15.76
C SER A 61 -5.92 -11.21 -15.72
N PRO A 62 -5.43 -12.46 -15.97
CA PRO A 62 -4.09 -12.79 -16.44
C PRO A 62 -3.84 -12.30 -17.88
N TYR A 63 -2.63 -11.88 -18.18
CA TYR A 63 -2.32 -11.15 -19.42
C TYR A 63 -2.26 -12.03 -20.67
N GLU A 64 -2.11 -13.34 -20.48
CA GLU A 64 -1.94 -14.29 -21.59
C GLU A 64 -3.24 -14.53 -22.33
N GLY A 65 -3.19 -14.39 -23.66
CA GLY A 65 -4.30 -14.72 -24.56
C GLY A 65 -5.47 -13.76 -24.57
N ASN A 66 -5.37 -12.61 -23.89
CA ASN A 66 -6.43 -11.60 -23.86
C ASN A 66 -6.14 -10.48 -24.87
N ASP A 67 -7.18 -10.01 -25.55
CA ASP A 67 -7.13 -8.76 -26.29
C ASP A 67 -7.32 -7.58 -25.34
N PRO A 68 -6.73 -6.39 -25.65
CA PRO A 68 -6.94 -5.21 -24.85
C PRO A 68 -8.42 -4.79 -24.77
N ASP A 69 -8.89 -4.55 -23.58
CA ASP A 69 -10.22 -3.99 -23.28
C ASP A 69 -10.15 -2.47 -23.33
N THR A 70 -11.27 -1.83 -23.71
CA THR A 70 -11.41 -0.37 -23.71
C THR A 70 -12.63 0.05 -22.91
N LEU A 71 -12.43 0.94 -21.93
CA LEU A 71 -13.49 1.49 -21.12
C LEU A 71 -13.56 3.01 -21.25
N ASN A 72 -14.79 3.54 -21.32
CA ASN A 72 -15.04 4.97 -21.26
C ASN A 72 -14.92 5.42 -19.78
N ILE A 73 -14.04 6.41 -19.53
CA ILE A 73 -13.78 6.98 -18.21
C ILE A 73 -14.16 8.46 -18.11
N LEU A 74 -14.87 9.01 -19.11
CA LEU A 74 -15.23 10.44 -19.14
C LEU A 74 -15.97 10.88 -17.86
N GLU A 75 -16.92 10.07 -17.40
CA GLU A 75 -17.68 10.36 -16.17
C GLU A 75 -16.80 10.25 -14.93
N ALA A 76 -15.95 9.21 -14.85
CA ALA A 76 -14.98 9.05 -13.77
C ALA A 76 -14.00 10.23 -13.72
N SER A 77 -13.49 10.70 -14.87
CA SER A 77 -12.64 11.88 -14.97
C SER A 77 -13.34 13.15 -14.47
N ARG A 78 -14.59 13.39 -14.90
CA ARG A 78 -15.38 14.55 -14.44
C ARG A 78 -15.65 14.55 -12.94
N LEU A 79 -15.81 13.35 -12.36
CA LEU A 79 -16.04 13.17 -10.93
C LEU A 79 -14.74 13.06 -10.12
N HIS A 80 -13.57 13.28 -10.74
CA HIS A 80 -12.25 13.13 -10.12
C HIS A 80 -12.02 11.75 -9.50
N ARG A 81 -12.48 10.68 -10.19
CA ARG A 81 -12.34 9.28 -9.79
C ARG A 81 -11.29 8.52 -10.61
N VAL A 82 -10.45 9.24 -11.33
CA VAL A 82 -9.26 8.74 -11.99
C VAL A 82 -8.07 9.19 -11.15
N PHE A 83 -7.42 8.23 -10.51
CA PHE A 83 -6.32 8.46 -9.56
C PHE A 83 -5.00 8.06 -10.18
N GLY A 84 -4.16 9.03 -10.47
CA GLY A 84 -2.92 8.91 -11.24
C GLY A 84 -3.14 9.13 -12.74
N VAL A 85 -2.05 9.01 -13.51
CA VAL A 85 -2.05 9.20 -14.97
C VAL A 85 -1.61 7.89 -15.64
N PRO A 86 -2.52 7.15 -16.28
CA PRO A 86 -2.18 5.88 -16.92
C PRO A 86 -1.11 6.05 -18.01
N ARG A 87 0.00 5.35 -17.89
CA ARG A 87 1.08 5.24 -18.90
C ARG A 87 1.19 3.79 -19.34
N ILE A 88 1.70 3.57 -20.54
CA ILE A 88 1.87 2.22 -21.09
C ILE A 88 2.69 1.36 -20.11
N GLY A 89 2.13 0.22 -19.73
CA GLY A 89 2.74 -0.73 -18.81
C GLY A 89 2.42 -0.51 -17.34
N ASP A 90 1.75 0.59 -16.96
CA ASP A 90 1.31 0.81 -15.58
C ASP A 90 0.23 -0.20 -15.19
N LYS A 91 0.29 -0.69 -13.96
CA LYS A 91 -0.75 -1.54 -13.39
C LYS A 91 -1.95 -0.70 -12.97
N LEU A 92 -3.10 -1.13 -13.38
CA LEU A 92 -4.38 -0.47 -13.12
C LEU A 92 -5.26 -1.33 -12.22
N ALA A 93 -5.99 -0.66 -11.31
CA ALA A 93 -7.13 -1.22 -10.62
C ALA A 93 -8.37 -0.43 -11.02
N LEU A 94 -9.35 -1.10 -11.61
CA LEU A 94 -10.52 -0.52 -12.27
C LEU A 94 -11.80 -1.04 -11.63
N VAL A 95 -12.81 -0.20 -11.46
CA VAL A 95 -14.16 -0.63 -11.11
C VAL A 95 -15.09 -0.27 -12.25
N ARG A 96 -15.71 -1.30 -12.87
CA ARG A 96 -16.70 -1.08 -13.93
C ARG A 96 -18.00 -0.53 -13.37
N ASN A 97 -18.68 0.26 -14.18
CA ASN A 97 -20.03 0.71 -13.86
C ASN A 97 -21.00 -0.48 -13.85
N ALA A 98 -21.85 -0.56 -12.82
CA ALA A 98 -22.78 -1.67 -12.63
C ALA A 98 -23.91 -1.73 -13.69
N GLN A 99 -24.26 -0.57 -14.29
CA GLN A 99 -25.33 -0.48 -15.29
C GLN A 99 -24.79 -0.50 -16.72
N ASP A 100 -23.53 -0.11 -16.93
CA ASP A 100 -22.92 -0.01 -18.25
C ASP A 100 -21.49 -0.53 -18.20
N SER A 101 -21.33 -1.80 -18.58
CA SER A 101 -20.03 -2.51 -18.55
C SER A 101 -18.97 -1.92 -19.51
N THR A 102 -19.35 -0.99 -20.39
CA THR A 102 -18.42 -0.27 -21.27
C THR A 102 -17.77 0.94 -20.58
N LYS A 103 -18.17 1.27 -19.34
CA LYS A 103 -17.66 2.38 -18.54
C LYS A 103 -16.93 1.91 -17.30
N ALA A 104 -16.00 2.72 -16.83
CA ALA A 104 -15.43 2.56 -15.51
C ALA A 104 -15.86 3.73 -14.59
N ASP A 105 -16.21 3.40 -13.36
CA ASP A 105 -16.55 4.37 -12.31
C ASP A 105 -15.31 4.86 -11.56
N ILE A 106 -14.27 4.00 -11.46
CA ILE A 106 -13.04 4.30 -10.74
C ILE A 106 -11.86 3.72 -11.55
N VAL A 107 -10.78 4.50 -11.64
CA VAL A 107 -9.49 4.08 -12.20
C VAL A 107 -8.40 4.48 -11.21
N ILE A 108 -7.55 3.54 -10.83
CA ILE A 108 -6.41 3.77 -9.93
C ILE A 108 -5.15 3.25 -10.62
N VAL A 109 -4.16 4.13 -10.81
CA VAL A 109 -2.83 3.77 -11.29
C VAL A 109 -2.00 3.36 -10.06
N THR A 110 -1.74 2.06 -9.92
CA THR A 110 -1.10 1.54 -8.70
C THR A 110 0.36 1.95 -8.59
N GLU A 111 1.06 2.18 -9.71
CA GLU A 111 2.44 2.69 -9.73
C GLU A 111 2.54 4.11 -9.16
N ASP A 112 1.59 4.98 -9.49
CA ASP A 112 1.57 6.34 -8.96
C ASP A 112 1.29 6.36 -7.46
N PHE A 113 0.60 5.32 -6.95
CA PHE A 113 0.35 5.13 -5.52
C PHE A 113 1.55 4.55 -4.76
N GLN A 114 2.44 3.80 -5.44
CA GLN A 114 3.63 3.19 -4.84
C GLN A 114 4.69 4.23 -4.50
N ALA A 115 4.65 4.74 -3.26
CA ALA A 115 5.56 5.76 -2.76
C ALA A 115 5.63 5.75 -1.24
N GLN A 116 6.45 6.65 -0.69
CA GLN A 116 6.45 6.99 0.73
C GLN A 116 5.46 8.13 0.96
N TRP A 117 4.39 7.86 1.70
CA TRP A 117 3.34 8.82 2.02
C TRP A 117 3.39 9.19 3.49
N CYS A 118 3.63 10.47 3.76
CA CYS A 118 3.88 10.97 5.10
C CYS A 118 2.92 12.11 5.48
N TYR A 119 2.67 12.25 6.76
CA TYR A 119 1.96 13.39 7.36
C TYR A 119 2.62 13.79 8.68
N LYS A 120 2.45 15.05 9.05
CA LYS A 120 3.03 15.58 10.27
C LYS A 120 2.05 15.47 11.43
N VAL A 121 2.55 15.09 12.60
CA VAL A 121 1.82 15.04 13.85
C VAL A 121 2.50 15.91 14.89
N LEU A 122 1.70 16.57 15.71
CA LEU A 122 2.17 17.32 16.86
C LEU A 122 1.95 16.47 18.12
N PRO A 123 2.83 16.55 19.10
CA PRO A 123 2.65 15.90 20.38
C PRO A 123 1.58 16.60 21.21
N THR A 124 1.02 15.86 22.14
CA THR A 124 0.11 16.35 23.17
C THR A 124 0.78 16.27 24.52
N LEU A 125 0.29 17.05 25.49
CA LEU A 125 0.75 16.99 26.88
C LEU A 125 0.34 15.68 27.50
N ARG A 126 1.30 14.96 28.09
CA ARG A 126 1.02 13.75 28.88
C ARG A 126 0.37 14.20 30.20
N ARG A 127 -0.78 13.65 30.52
CA ARG A 127 -1.43 13.88 31.82
C ARG A 127 -0.66 13.11 32.90
N HIS A 128 0.19 13.81 33.66
CA HIS A 128 0.74 13.26 34.89
C HIS A 128 -0.19 13.57 36.07
N ALA A 129 -0.47 12.55 36.85
CA ALA A 129 -1.33 12.64 38.06
C ALA A 129 -0.72 13.49 39.21
N GLY A 130 0.38 14.22 38.95
CA GLY A 130 1.13 14.98 39.97
C GLY A 130 1.37 16.47 39.68
N MET A 131 0.74 17.02 38.63
CA MET A 131 0.98 18.45 38.26
C MET A 131 0.25 19.48 39.14
N ASP A 132 -0.47 19.08 40.17
CA ASP A 132 -1.28 19.99 41.02
C ASP A 132 -0.53 20.68 42.15
N HIS A 133 0.79 20.49 42.28
CA HIS A 133 1.57 21.13 43.35
C HIS A 133 2.38 22.32 42.87
N GLY A 134 1.98 23.50 43.31
CA GLY A 134 2.46 24.82 42.95
C GLY A 134 3.98 24.94 42.82
N MET A 135 4.44 25.24 41.59
CA MET A 135 5.83 25.61 41.31
C MET A 135 6.06 27.11 41.44
N PRO A 136 7.28 27.54 41.81
CA PRO A 136 7.64 28.96 41.85
C PRO A 136 7.55 29.59 40.46
N THR A 137 7.03 30.82 40.37
CA THR A 137 6.69 31.50 39.11
C THR A 137 7.89 31.72 38.15
N ALA A 138 9.10 31.82 38.65
CA ALA A 138 10.32 32.01 37.83
C ALA A 138 10.79 30.71 37.16
N GLN A 139 10.57 29.54 37.76
CA GLN A 139 10.84 28.24 37.14
C GLN A 139 9.74 27.86 36.12
N LEU A 140 8.54 28.37 36.35
CA LEU A 140 7.38 28.12 35.46
C LEU A 140 7.59 28.75 34.07
N SER A 141 8.20 29.94 33.97
CA SER A 141 8.41 30.61 32.66
C SER A 141 9.44 29.88 31.79
N VAL A 142 10.55 29.41 32.35
CA VAL A 142 11.58 28.64 31.61
C VAL A 142 11.01 27.26 31.17
N GLN A 143 10.23 26.64 32.05
CA GLN A 143 9.56 25.37 31.68
C GLN A 143 8.48 25.55 30.61
N LEU A 144 7.73 26.67 30.66
CA LEU A 144 6.72 26.98 29.63
C LEU A 144 7.34 27.18 28.24
N ASP A 145 8.49 27.82 28.13
CA ASP A 145 9.17 28.01 26.85
C ASP A 145 9.76 26.70 26.30
N SER A 146 10.31 25.87 27.18
CA SER A 146 10.77 24.52 26.82
C SER A 146 9.61 23.64 26.39
N LEU A 147 8.49 23.68 27.11
CA LEU A 147 7.28 22.95 26.78
C LEU A 147 6.66 23.41 25.45
N ARG A 148 6.63 24.72 25.18
CA ARG A 148 6.17 25.25 23.88
C ARG A 148 7.01 24.72 22.72
N LYS A 149 8.34 24.66 22.87
CA LYS A 149 9.24 24.08 21.86
C LYS A 149 8.95 22.59 21.65
N LEU A 150 8.75 21.84 22.73
CA LEU A 150 8.40 20.42 22.64
C LEU A 150 7.06 20.20 21.93
N LEU A 151 6.02 20.97 22.27
CA LEU A 151 4.70 20.91 21.65
C LEU A 151 4.68 21.38 20.19
N ALA A 152 5.64 22.23 19.80
CA ALA A 152 5.81 22.68 18.42
C ALA A 152 6.68 21.72 17.58
N THR A 153 7.28 20.69 18.18
CA THR A 153 8.13 19.75 17.47
C THR A 153 7.28 18.75 16.71
N GLU A 154 7.22 18.94 15.40
CA GLU A 154 6.52 18.02 14.50
C GLU A 154 7.27 16.69 14.40
N HIS A 155 6.50 15.60 14.31
CA HIS A 155 7.01 14.29 13.99
C HIS A 155 6.34 13.77 12.72
N GLU A 156 7.10 13.09 11.88
CA GLU A 156 6.61 12.55 10.62
C GLU A 156 6.16 11.11 10.80
N TYR A 157 4.88 10.85 10.50
CA TYR A 157 4.31 9.53 10.42
C TYR A 157 3.90 9.21 8.99
N GLY A 158 3.84 7.94 8.66
CA GLY A 158 3.37 7.55 7.34
C GLY A 158 3.50 6.06 7.08
N PHE A 159 3.43 5.74 5.80
CA PHE A 159 3.66 4.39 5.29
C PHE A 159 4.29 4.45 3.90
N GLN A 160 5.13 3.48 3.61
CA GLN A 160 5.65 3.22 2.27
C GLN A 160 4.80 2.14 1.63
N ILE A 161 4.20 2.44 0.49
CA ILE A 161 3.51 1.49 -0.37
C ILE A 161 4.51 0.92 -1.36
N LYS A 162 4.64 -0.40 -1.37
CA LYS A 162 5.49 -1.16 -2.28
C LYS A 162 4.64 -2.04 -3.18
N ALA A 163 5.25 -2.59 -4.23
CA ALA A 163 4.64 -3.62 -5.04
C ALA A 163 4.18 -4.82 -4.21
N GLU A 164 3.36 -5.68 -4.79
CA GLU A 164 2.93 -6.96 -4.20
C GLU A 164 2.18 -6.84 -2.87
N GLY A 165 1.44 -5.74 -2.68
CA GLY A 165 0.59 -5.58 -1.49
C GLY A 165 1.34 -5.26 -0.19
N VAL A 166 2.64 -4.95 -0.24
CA VAL A 166 3.44 -4.69 0.97
C VAL A 166 3.36 -3.22 1.37
N ALA A 167 3.08 -2.97 2.65
CA ALA A 167 3.17 -1.66 3.27
C ALA A 167 4.22 -1.67 4.38
N THR A 168 4.99 -0.58 4.52
CA THR A 168 5.99 -0.43 5.58
C THR A 168 5.71 0.85 6.35
N PRO A 169 5.52 0.80 7.69
CA PRO A 169 5.24 2.00 8.48
C PRO A 169 6.48 2.90 8.57
N ILE A 170 6.26 4.23 8.55
CA ILE A 170 7.31 5.25 8.65
C ILE A 170 7.10 6.04 9.93
N GLY A 171 8.19 6.29 10.67
CA GLY A 171 8.24 7.21 11.81
C GLY A 171 7.49 6.77 13.07
N ILE A 172 6.83 5.61 13.07
CA ILE A 172 6.01 5.15 14.18
C ILE A 172 6.89 4.61 15.29
N ARG A 173 6.87 5.29 16.44
CA ARG A 173 7.67 4.94 17.62
C ARG A 173 7.04 3.76 18.38
N HIS A 174 7.91 2.94 19.00
CA HIS A 174 7.45 1.89 19.91
C HIS A 174 7.14 2.50 21.28
N ARG A 175 5.98 2.21 21.83
CA ARG A 175 5.54 2.66 23.16
C ARG A 175 6.55 2.33 24.28
N ASN A 176 7.31 1.24 24.13
CA ASN A 176 8.31 0.81 25.11
C ASN A 176 9.58 1.68 25.14
N GLN A 177 9.89 2.43 24.07
CA GLN A 177 11.00 3.39 24.07
C GLN A 177 10.63 4.71 24.74
N GLU A 178 9.34 5.01 24.85
CA GLU A 178 8.84 6.23 25.52
C GLU A 178 8.73 6.08 27.04
N ALA A 179 8.60 4.83 27.53
CA ALA A 179 8.46 4.56 28.98
C ALA A 179 9.74 4.82 29.79
N ALA A 180 10.90 4.89 29.13
CA ALA A 180 12.18 5.11 29.77
C ALA A 180 12.52 6.60 29.99
N ASN A 181 11.80 7.51 29.34
CA ASN A 181 12.04 8.95 29.47
C ASN A 181 10.80 9.61 30.06
N GLU A 182 10.99 10.36 31.12
CA GLU A 182 10.04 11.29 31.76
C GLU A 182 9.65 12.44 30.79
N GLN A 183 9.21 12.11 29.57
CA GLN A 183 8.82 13.11 28.60
C GLN A 183 7.46 13.70 28.95
N LEU A 184 7.41 15.03 29.03
CA LEU A 184 6.20 15.80 29.31
C LEU A 184 5.17 15.73 28.18
N VAL A 185 5.58 15.29 27.02
CA VAL A 185 4.76 15.21 25.81
C VAL A 185 4.70 13.79 25.26
N GLU A 186 3.57 13.44 24.64
CA GLU A 186 3.37 12.17 23.94
C GLU A 186 2.85 12.42 22.53
N TYR A 187 3.32 11.62 21.59
CA TYR A 187 2.82 11.62 20.22
C TYR A 187 1.64 10.67 20.10
N PRO A 188 0.63 10.97 19.23
CA PRO A 188 -0.48 10.07 19.01
C PRO A 188 0.02 8.70 18.52
N GLU A 189 -0.69 7.65 18.88
CA GLU A 189 -0.37 6.30 18.44
C GLU A 189 -0.59 6.19 16.92
N GLY A 190 0.45 5.79 16.19
CA GLY A 190 0.40 5.61 14.74
C GLY A 190 0.03 4.19 14.35
N LYS A 191 -0.68 4.04 13.25
CA LYS A 191 -1.02 2.73 12.68
C LYS A 191 0.19 2.10 11.98
N ARG A 192 0.39 0.80 12.19
CA ARG A 192 1.51 0.03 11.62
C ARG A 192 1.02 -0.89 10.53
N TYR A 193 0.69 -0.31 9.38
CA TYR A 193 0.28 -1.08 8.22
C TYR A 193 1.44 -1.92 7.68
N ARG A 194 1.14 -3.17 7.32
CA ARG A 194 2.07 -4.13 6.75
C ARG A 194 1.67 -4.60 5.37
N GLU A 195 0.37 -4.55 5.09
CA GLU A 195 -0.20 -4.99 3.82
C GLU A 195 -1.18 -3.95 3.30
N TRP A 196 -1.32 -3.92 1.99
CA TRP A 196 -2.32 -3.12 1.32
C TRP A 196 -2.92 -3.87 0.14
N ARG A 197 -4.16 -3.57 -0.18
CA ARG A 197 -4.84 -4.04 -1.39
C ARG A 197 -5.92 -3.05 -1.80
N ILE A 198 -6.32 -3.13 -3.07
CA ILE A 198 -7.54 -2.45 -3.53
C ILE A 198 -8.69 -3.45 -3.45
N PHE A 199 -9.84 -3.00 -3.00
CA PHE A 199 -11.07 -3.79 -2.91
C PHE A 199 -12.25 -2.90 -3.25
N ASN A 200 -12.98 -3.21 -4.32
CA ASN A 200 -14.09 -2.38 -4.85
C ASN A 200 -13.67 -0.90 -5.03
N GLY A 201 -12.44 -0.66 -5.54
CA GLY A 201 -11.90 0.67 -5.73
C GLY A 201 -11.52 1.42 -4.45
N ARG A 202 -11.54 0.76 -3.29
CA ARG A 202 -11.11 1.29 -1.99
C ARG A 202 -9.78 0.71 -1.58
N LEU A 203 -8.98 1.49 -0.88
CA LEU A 203 -7.73 1.02 -0.29
C LEU A 203 -8.03 0.33 1.03
N ILE A 204 -7.57 -0.91 1.17
CA ILE A 204 -7.55 -1.64 2.44
C ILE A 204 -6.10 -1.65 2.93
N LEU A 205 -5.89 -1.14 4.13
CA LEU A 205 -4.60 -1.14 4.82
C LEU A 205 -4.70 -2.06 6.03
N THR A 206 -3.88 -3.11 6.07
CA THR A 206 -3.92 -4.14 7.11
C THR A 206 -2.78 -3.94 8.10
N GLU A 207 -3.12 -3.89 9.39
CA GLU A 207 -2.15 -3.90 10.49
C GLU A 207 -1.96 -5.34 10.98
N THR A 208 -0.70 -5.80 11.02
CA THR A 208 -0.37 -7.11 11.57
C THR A 208 0.30 -6.95 12.94
N GLY A 209 0.06 -7.91 13.81
CA GLY A 209 0.72 -8.08 15.10
C GLY A 209 1.51 -9.38 15.14
N ILE A 210 2.38 -9.52 16.13
CA ILE A 210 3.09 -10.75 16.45
C ILE A 210 2.65 -11.17 17.85
N ASP A 211 2.20 -12.41 18.00
CA ASP A 211 1.80 -12.96 19.30
C ASP A 211 3.03 -13.38 20.14
N SER A 212 2.80 -13.83 21.35
CA SER A 212 3.86 -14.28 22.28
C SER A 212 4.60 -15.54 21.79
N LEU A 213 4.06 -16.25 20.82
CA LEU A 213 4.64 -17.44 20.19
C LEU A 213 5.40 -17.11 18.90
N GLY A 214 5.39 -15.84 18.47
CA GLY A 214 6.02 -15.38 17.23
C GLY A 214 5.15 -15.52 15.98
N ASN A 215 3.88 -15.91 16.10
CA ASN A 215 2.99 -15.99 14.95
C ASN A 215 2.50 -14.61 14.54
N ILE A 216 2.46 -14.36 13.23
CA ILE A 216 1.92 -13.14 12.67
C ILE A 216 0.38 -13.28 12.61
N TYR A 217 -0.33 -12.29 13.13
CA TYR A 217 -1.80 -12.24 13.05
C TYR A 217 -2.26 -10.87 12.56
N GLN A 218 -3.43 -10.83 11.92
CA GLN A 218 -4.08 -9.59 11.54
C GLN A 218 -4.66 -8.91 12.79
N LYS A 219 -4.12 -7.73 13.14
CA LYS A 219 -4.58 -6.94 14.30
C LYS A 219 -5.81 -6.12 13.96
N GLY A 220 -5.89 -5.62 12.72
CA GLY A 220 -7.00 -4.83 12.22
C GLY A 220 -6.78 -4.39 10.79
N SER A 221 -7.81 -3.81 10.19
CA SER A 221 -7.71 -3.20 8.86
C SER A 221 -8.49 -1.89 8.82
N ASP A 222 -7.95 -0.91 8.12
CA ASP A 222 -8.61 0.34 7.81
C ASP A 222 -8.97 0.34 6.32
N THR A 223 -10.19 0.78 6.03
CA THR A 223 -10.66 1.00 4.66
C THR A 223 -10.66 2.49 4.38
N ALA A 224 -10.07 2.89 3.26
CA ALA A 224 -10.02 4.27 2.83
C ALA A 224 -10.49 4.44 1.38
N GLU A 225 -11.18 5.53 1.10
CA GLU A 225 -11.53 5.95 -0.25
C GLU A 225 -10.46 6.91 -0.76
N PHE A 226 -10.06 6.75 -2.02
CA PHE A 226 -9.22 7.74 -2.69
C PHE A 226 -10.03 9.01 -2.92
N VAL A 227 -9.46 10.17 -2.57
CA VAL A 227 -10.03 11.48 -2.83
C VAL A 227 -9.17 12.25 -3.82
N ALA A 228 -7.84 12.14 -3.70
CA ALA A 228 -6.89 12.67 -4.67
C ALA A 228 -5.60 11.84 -4.66
N LEU A 229 -5.00 11.69 -5.82
CA LEU A 229 -3.68 11.12 -6.02
C LEU A 229 -2.97 11.94 -7.09
N THR A 230 -1.94 12.66 -6.70
CA THR A 230 -1.05 13.44 -7.57
C THR A 230 0.40 12.99 -7.35
N PRO A 231 1.36 13.45 -8.16
CA PRO A 231 2.76 13.05 -7.99
C PRO A 231 3.33 13.28 -6.59
N ASP A 232 2.83 14.27 -5.85
CA ASP A 232 3.35 14.71 -4.54
C ASP A 232 2.33 14.67 -3.39
N THR A 233 1.05 14.41 -3.70
CA THR A 233 -0.04 14.45 -2.71
C THR A 233 -0.97 13.26 -2.84
N LEU A 234 -1.27 12.61 -1.71
CA LEU A 234 -2.31 11.61 -1.56
C LEU A 234 -3.33 12.10 -0.53
N VAL A 235 -4.61 12.07 -0.88
CA VAL A 235 -5.71 12.35 0.06
C VAL A 235 -6.60 11.13 0.15
N LEU A 236 -6.75 10.61 1.35
CA LEU A 236 -7.58 9.45 1.67
C LEU A 236 -8.70 9.83 2.63
N ARG A 237 -9.88 9.26 2.43
CA ARG A 237 -11.01 9.35 3.36
C ARG A 237 -11.13 8.06 4.13
N PHE A 238 -10.80 8.11 5.41
CA PHE A 238 -11.03 7.03 6.37
C PHE A 238 -12.39 7.19 7.07
N ALA A 239 -12.76 6.22 7.87
CA ALA A 239 -13.99 6.28 8.67
C ALA A 239 -13.99 7.45 9.68
N ASP A 240 -12.83 7.85 10.17
CA ASP A 240 -12.61 8.95 11.13
C ASP A 240 -12.43 10.33 10.45
N GLY A 241 -12.36 10.40 9.10
CA GLY A 241 -12.25 11.64 8.35
C GLY A 241 -11.24 11.64 7.21
N LEU A 242 -10.99 12.83 6.65
CA LEU A 242 -10.01 13.04 5.58
C LEU A 242 -8.61 13.14 6.17
N ARG A 243 -7.64 12.52 5.47
CA ARG A 243 -6.22 12.64 5.80
C ARG A 243 -5.41 12.89 4.54
N GLY A 244 -4.67 13.99 4.53
CA GLY A 244 -3.71 14.33 3.49
C GLY A 244 -2.32 13.82 3.82
N PHE A 245 -1.63 13.32 2.80
CA PHE A 245 -0.25 12.84 2.86
C PHE A 245 0.54 13.54 1.77
N TYR A 246 1.78 13.86 2.05
CA TYR A 246 2.75 14.30 1.04
C TYR A 246 3.68 13.15 0.68
N ARG A 247 4.17 13.16 -0.55
CA ARG A 247 5.18 12.20 -1.00
C ARG A 247 6.53 12.60 -0.43
N LYS A 248 7.15 11.71 0.34
CA LYS A 248 8.52 11.90 0.79
C LYS A 248 9.48 11.56 -0.35
N ALA A 249 10.41 12.47 -0.66
CA ALA A 249 11.47 12.17 -1.61
C ALA A 249 12.31 10.98 -1.10
N GLU A 250 12.65 10.05 -1.98
CA GLU A 250 13.61 9.01 -1.65
C GLU A 250 14.95 9.68 -1.37
N GLU A 251 15.52 9.47 -0.18
CA GLU A 251 16.89 9.87 0.09
C GLU A 251 17.80 9.13 -0.91
N PRO A 252 18.71 9.84 -1.60
CA PRO A 252 19.66 9.18 -2.48
C PRO A 252 20.40 8.12 -1.64
N LYS A 253 20.38 6.88 -2.08
CA LYS A 253 21.15 5.80 -1.43
C LYS A 253 22.60 6.24 -1.47
N ASP A 254 23.19 6.45 -0.30
CA ASP A 254 24.63 6.75 -0.18
C ASP A 254 25.40 5.63 -0.90
N GLU A 255 26.04 5.97 -2.02
CA GLU A 255 26.89 5.05 -2.82
C GLU A 255 28.11 4.57 -2.03
N THR A 256 28.26 5.00 -0.77
CA THR A 256 29.39 4.68 0.11
C THR A 256 29.40 3.23 0.60
N GLU A 257 28.26 2.51 0.56
CA GLU A 257 28.22 1.08 0.95
C GLU A 257 28.61 0.11 -0.17
N ALA A 258 28.50 0.52 -1.44
CA ALA A 258 28.88 -0.34 -2.57
C ALA A 258 30.40 -0.48 -2.71
N GLN A 259 31.16 0.57 -2.39
CA GLN A 259 32.63 0.55 -2.48
C GLN A 259 33.34 -0.25 -1.40
N LYS A 260 32.68 -0.53 -0.28
CA LYS A 260 33.25 -1.33 0.83
C LYS A 260 33.17 -2.84 0.63
N LYS A 261 32.43 -3.30 -0.37
CA LYS A 261 32.31 -4.74 -0.70
C LYS A 261 33.26 -5.23 -1.78
N GLU A 262 33.90 -4.33 -2.53
CA GLU A 262 34.91 -4.70 -3.55
C GLU A 262 36.35 -4.72 -2.99
N GLU A 263 36.58 -4.25 -1.77
CA GLU A 263 37.91 -4.23 -1.11
C GLU A 263 38.11 -5.33 -0.04
N LYS A 264 37.33 -6.44 -0.08
CA LYS A 264 37.55 -7.53 0.85
C LYS A 264 37.68 -8.89 0.17
#